data_35c2ca38d789d6f5fddb6b2e52ee401d
#
_entry.id   35c2ca38d789d6f5fddb6b2e52ee401d
#
_cell.length_a   1.000
_cell.length_b   1.000
_cell.length_c   1.000
_cell.angle_alpha   90.00
_cell.angle_beta   90.00
_cell.angle_gamma   90.00
#
_symmetry.space_group_name_H-M   'P 1'
#
loop_
_entity.id
_entity.type
_entity.pdbx_description
1 polymer ?
#
loop_
_entity_poly.entity_id
_entity_poly.type
_entity_poly.pdbx_seq_one_letter_code
_entity_poly.pdbx_strand_id
1 'polypeptide(L)'
;MGKLRGFIEFDRTDESYVPVAKRIKNYDEFTIKPSDKELEKQGGRCMDCGVPFCHSGCPLGNLIPDFNDAVYNKKWKNALEILHSTNNFPEFTGRLCPAPCEAACVLGLINPPVSIEMIEKYIVERGFKEGWIKAQVPAKRTGKKIAVVGSGPAGLAAAQQLNL
;
A
#
# COMPACT_ATOMS: atom_id res chain seq x y z
N MET A 1 -14.30 -7.40 -6.45
CA MET A 1 -15.13 -6.98 -5.29
C MET A 1 -14.71 -7.78 -4.07
N GLY A 2 -14.33 -7.14 -2.98
CA GLY A 2 -14.04 -7.80 -1.71
C GLY A 2 -15.23 -8.62 -1.20
N LYS A 3 -15.43 -8.74 0.07
CA LYS A 3 -16.61 -9.43 0.61
C LYS A 3 -17.82 -8.49 0.60
N LEU A 4 -18.93 -8.87 -0.01
CA LEU A 4 -20.16 -8.05 -0.18
C LEU A 4 -20.62 -7.35 1.11
N ARG A 5 -20.47 -7.98 2.27
CA ARG A 5 -20.81 -7.45 3.59
C ARG A 5 -19.61 -7.37 4.55
N GLY A 6 -18.39 -7.42 4.03
CA GLY A 6 -17.18 -7.43 4.83
C GLY A 6 -17.03 -6.21 5.72
N PHE A 7 -17.49 -5.05 5.28
CA PHE A 7 -17.49 -3.81 6.05
C PHE A 7 -18.43 -3.81 7.28
N ILE A 8 -19.38 -4.75 7.33
CA ILE A 8 -20.26 -4.97 8.47
C ILE A 8 -19.76 -6.13 9.35
N GLU A 9 -19.18 -7.15 8.71
CA GLU A 9 -18.80 -8.40 9.38
C GLU A 9 -17.42 -8.36 10.02
N PHE A 10 -16.53 -7.48 9.55
CA PHE A 10 -15.17 -7.36 10.02
C PHE A 10 -14.93 -5.99 10.64
N ASP A 11 -14.46 -5.97 11.87
CA ASP A 11 -14.01 -4.75 12.52
C ASP A 11 -12.69 -4.26 11.91
N ARG A 12 -12.43 -2.95 12.00
CA ARG A 12 -11.13 -2.39 11.66
C ARG A 12 -10.09 -2.87 12.65
N THR A 13 -8.98 -3.33 12.12
CA THR A 13 -7.78 -3.66 12.89
C THR A 13 -6.63 -2.80 12.36
N ASP A 14 -5.93 -2.16 13.28
CA ASP A 14 -4.70 -1.41 12.99
C ASP A 14 -3.48 -2.23 13.43
N GLU A 15 -2.29 -1.77 13.05
CA GLU A 15 -1.04 -2.38 13.50
C GLU A 15 -0.89 -2.27 15.01
N SER A 16 -0.40 -3.33 15.63
CA SER A 16 0.06 -3.28 17.01
C SER A 16 1.54 -2.91 17.08
N TYR A 17 1.97 -2.49 18.27
CA TYR A 17 3.34 -2.03 18.48
C TYR A 17 4.09 -2.91 19.48
N VAL A 18 5.39 -3.05 19.26
CA VAL A 18 6.29 -3.65 20.26
C VAL A 18 6.19 -2.85 21.56
N PRO A 19 6.07 -3.51 22.74
CA PRO A 19 5.98 -2.82 24.03
C PRO A 19 7.08 -1.78 24.21
N VAL A 20 6.73 -0.61 24.76
CA VAL A 20 7.63 0.54 24.92
C VAL A 20 8.97 0.14 25.56
N ALA A 21 8.93 -0.64 26.65
CA ALA A 21 10.13 -1.10 27.36
C ALA A 21 11.12 -1.91 26.48
N LYS A 22 10.66 -2.45 25.35
CA LYS A 22 11.52 -3.16 24.39
C LYS A 22 11.99 -2.24 23.27
N ARG A 23 11.07 -1.47 22.66
CA ARG A 23 11.38 -0.65 21.47
C ARG A 23 12.31 0.54 21.76
N ILE A 24 12.38 1.01 22.98
CA ILE A 24 13.31 2.08 23.38
C ILE A 24 14.78 1.62 23.49
N LYS A 25 15.04 0.32 23.36
CA LYS A 25 16.39 -0.28 23.50
C LYS A 25 17.11 -0.48 22.17
N ASN A 26 16.45 -0.26 21.06
CA ASN A 26 17.00 -0.40 19.71
C ASN A 26 16.35 0.59 18.75
N TYR A 27 16.76 0.56 17.49
CA TYR A 27 16.23 1.37 16.39
C TYR A 27 15.50 0.51 15.35
N ASP A 28 15.10 -0.72 15.73
CA ASP A 28 14.36 -1.61 14.84
C ASP A 28 12.94 -1.10 14.59
N GLU A 29 12.32 -1.57 13.54
CA GLU A 29 10.90 -1.31 13.28
C GLU A 29 10.05 -1.83 14.45
N PHE A 30 9.21 -0.97 14.98
CA PHE A 30 8.44 -1.29 16.19
C PHE A 30 7.00 -1.73 15.92
N THR A 31 6.56 -1.72 14.67
CA THR A 31 5.25 -2.24 14.28
C THR A 31 5.27 -3.77 14.23
N ILE A 32 4.17 -4.38 14.64
CA ILE A 32 3.99 -5.83 14.59
C ILE A 32 3.07 -6.15 13.42
N LYS A 33 3.59 -6.92 12.48
CA LYS A 33 2.83 -7.35 11.30
C LYS A 33 1.58 -8.13 11.70
N PRO A 34 0.37 -7.74 11.23
CA PRO A 34 -0.82 -8.57 11.34
C PRO A 34 -0.67 -9.90 10.59
N SER A 35 -1.45 -10.89 10.96
CA SER A 35 -1.49 -12.15 10.18
C SER A 35 -2.04 -11.90 8.76
N ASP A 36 -1.62 -12.72 7.81
CA ASP A 36 -2.14 -12.64 6.44
C ASP A 36 -3.67 -12.75 6.40
N LYS A 37 -4.24 -13.61 7.27
CA LYS A 37 -5.69 -13.75 7.43
C LYS A 37 -6.36 -12.45 7.89
N GLU A 38 -5.70 -11.69 8.76
CA GLU A 38 -6.22 -10.41 9.21
C GLU A 38 -6.14 -9.36 8.10
N LEU A 39 -5.03 -9.29 7.38
CA LEU A 39 -4.88 -8.40 6.21
C LEU A 39 -5.93 -8.71 5.13
N GLU A 40 -6.20 -9.99 4.87
CA GLU A 40 -7.27 -10.43 3.96
C GLU A 40 -8.63 -9.90 4.42
N LYS A 41 -8.96 -10.01 5.72
CA LYS A 41 -10.20 -9.43 6.26
C LYS A 41 -10.26 -7.92 6.09
N GLN A 42 -9.15 -7.21 6.38
CA GLN A 42 -9.12 -5.76 6.22
C GLN A 42 -9.32 -5.35 4.75
N GLY A 43 -8.74 -6.06 3.78
CA GLY A 43 -9.04 -5.89 2.35
C GLY A 43 -10.51 -6.16 2.03
N GLY A 44 -11.11 -7.18 2.67
CA GLY A 44 -12.53 -7.53 2.52
C GLY A 44 -13.51 -6.47 3.05
N ARG A 45 -13.06 -5.51 3.86
CA ARG A 45 -13.89 -4.38 4.32
C ARG A 45 -14.14 -3.34 3.24
N CYS A 46 -13.39 -3.36 2.14
CA CYS A 46 -13.61 -2.45 1.03
C CYS A 46 -14.97 -2.71 0.37
N MET A 47 -15.79 -1.65 0.27
CA MET A 47 -17.13 -1.73 -0.34
C MET A 47 -17.11 -1.73 -1.88
N ASP A 48 -15.93 -1.53 -2.49
CA ASP A 48 -15.78 -1.42 -3.95
C ASP A 48 -16.73 -0.37 -4.55
N CYS A 49 -16.61 0.87 -4.07
CA CYS A 49 -17.49 1.96 -4.45
C CYS A 49 -17.37 2.27 -5.96
N GLY A 50 -18.51 2.40 -6.67
CA GLY A 50 -18.52 2.78 -8.08
C GLY A 50 -17.91 4.18 -8.34
N VAL A 51 -17.92 5.05 -7.33
CA VAL A 51 -17.16 6.31 -7.31
C VAL A 51 -16.22 6.27 -6.09
N PRO A 52 -14.99 5.79 -6.27
CA PRO A 52 -14.06 5.59 -5.16
C PRO A 52 -13.41 6.91 -4.74
N PHE A 53 -14.00 7.61 -3.77
CA PHE A 53 -13.44 8.87 -3.23
C PHE A 53 -12.02 8.69 -2.68
N CYS A 54 -11.66 7.49 -2.24
CA CYS A 54 -10.30 7.17 -1.82
C CYS A 54 -9.26 7.38 -2.93
N HIS A 55 -9.60 7.15 -4.22
CA HIS A 55 -8.71 7.48 -5.35
C HIS A 55 -8.46 8.97 -5.43
N SER A 56 -9.51 9.79 -5.34
CA SER A 56 -9.39 11.25 -5.38
C SER A 56 -8.70 11.80 -4.13
N GLY A 57 -8.81 11.10 -3.01
CA GLY A 57 -8.13 11.43 -1.77
C GLY A 57 -6.64 11.06 -1.78
N CYS A 58 -6.20 10.18 -2.70
CA CYS A 58 -4.81 9.80 -2.84
C CYS A 58 -4.12 10.69 -3.88
N PRO A 59 -3.06 11.46 -3.52
CA PRO A 59 -2.32 12.28 -4.50
C PRO A 59 -1.67 11.48 -5.62
N LEU A 60 -1.40 10.19 -5.41
CA LEU A 60 -0.85 9.28 -6.43
C LEU A 60 -1.94 8.64 -7.29
N GLY A 61 -3.22 8.75 -6.90
CA GLY A 61 -4.32 8.11 -7.59
C GLY A 61 -4.28 6.58 -7.52
N ASN A 62 -3.85 6.03 -6.37
CA ASN A 62 -3.78 4.57 -6.17
C ASN A 62 -5.13 3.89 -6.44
N LEU A 63 -5.10 2.75 -7.12
CA LEU A 63 -6.25 1.92 -7.45
C LEU A 63 -6.66 1.09 -6.21
N ILE A 64 -7.22 1.78 -5.21
CA ILE A 64 -7.40 1.26 -3.85
C ILE A 64 -8.40 0.10 -3.77
N PRO A 65 -9.61 0.17 -4.36
CA PRO A 65 -10.52 -0.97 -4.37
C PRO A 65 -9.91 -2.21 -5.00
N ASP A 66 -9.17 -2.04 -6.10
CA ASP A 66 -8.59 -3.14 -6.87
C ASP A 66 -7.55 -3.91 -6.08
N PHE A 67 -6.59 -3.22 -5.43
CA PHE A 67 -5.61 -3.94 -4.62
C PHE A 67 -6.22 -4.51 -3.34
N ASN A 68 -7.25 -3.88 -2.74
CA ASN A 68 -7.96 -4.45 -1.60
C ASN A 68 -8.69 -5.75 -1.98
N ASP A 69 -9.36 -5.78 -3.14
CA ASP A 69 -9.96 -6.99 -3.68
C ASP A 69 -8.94 -8.09 -3.93
N ALA A 70 -7.81 -7.72 -4.52
CA ALA A 70 -6.73 -8.67 -4.77
C ALA A 70 -6.18 -9.28 -3.47
N VAL A 71 -6.00 -8.46 -2.41
CA VAL A 71 -5.55 -8.94 -1.09
C VAL A 71 -6.60 -9.86 -0.46
N TYR A 72 -7.88 -9.47 -0.48
CA TYR A 72 -8.96 -10.32 0.04
C TYR A 72 -9.00 -11.68 -0.64
N ASN A 73 -8.81 -11.71 -1.96
CA ASN A 73 -8.79 -12.93 -2.77
C ASN A 73 -7.41 -13.64 -2.78
N LYS A 74 -6.48 -13.27 -1.90
CA LYS A 74 -5.12 -13.86 -1.77
C LYS A 74 -4.25 -13.74 -3.01
N LYS A 75 -4.58 -12.83 -3.91
CA LYS A 75 -3.84 -12.54 -5.14
C LYS A 75 -2.76 -11.48 -4.89
N TRP A 76 -1.88 -11.73 -3.94
CA TRP A 76 -0.89 -10.77 -3.43
C TRP A 76 0.05 -10.21 -4.50
N LYS A 77 0.49 -11.05 -5.44
CA LYS A 77 1.33 -10.60 -6.54
C LYS A 77 0.58 -9.62 -7.45
N ASN A 78 -0.68 -9.91 -7.74
CA ASN A 78 -1.53 -9.00 -8.50
C ASN A 78 -1.80 -7.70 -7.73
N ALA A 79 -2.02 -7.78 -6.41
CA ALA A 79 -2.13 -6.58 -5.56
C ALA A 79 -0.88 -5.70 -5.67
N LEU A 80 0.32 -6.29 -5.67
CA LEU A 80 1.57 -5.56 -5.85
C LEU A 80 1.68 -4.92 -7.24
N GLU A 81 1.30 -5.62 -8.30
CA GLU A 81 1.31 -5.10 -9.67
C GLU A 81 0.37 -3.90 -9.81
N ILE A 82 -0.84 -4.00 -9.24
CA ILE A 82 -1.81 -2.89 -9.18
C ILE A 82 -1.22 -1.70 -8.41
N LEU A 83 -0.66 -1.93 -7.23
CA LEU A 83 -0.10 -0.88 -6.39
C LEU A 83 1.09 -0.18 -7.07
N HIS A 84 2.01 -0.93 -7.66
CA HIS A 84 3.16 -0.38 -8.37
C HIS A 84 2.79 0.35 -9.68
N SER A 85 1.59 0.16 -10.20
CA SER A 85 1.15 0.91 -11.39
C SER A 85 1.01 2.41 -11.15
N THR A 86 0.82 2.82 -9.89
CA THR A 86 0.62 4.21 -9.49
C THR A 86 1.61 4.68 -8.42
N ASN A 87 2.15 3.77 -7.62
CA ASN A 87 3.07 4.10 -6.53
C ASN A 87 4.43 3.41 -6.70
N ASN A 88 5.48 4.21 -6.85
CA ASN A 88 6.85 3.69 -7.04
C ASN A 88 7.45 3.10 -5.74
N PHE A 89 7.07 3.64 -4.58
CA PHE A 89 7.69 3.32 -3.29
C PHE A 89 6.65 3.11 -2.17
N PRO A 90 5.82 2.05 -2.26
CA PRO A 90 4.82 1.79 -1.22
C PRO A 90 5.43 1.50 0.16
N GLU A 91 6.69 1.09 0.22
CA GLU A 91 7.45 0.89 1.46
C GLU A 91 7.65 2.18 2.26
N PHE A 92 7.71 3.33 1.58
CA PHE A 92 7.76 4.64 2.24
C PHE A 92 6.37 5.17 2.55
N THR A 93 5.47 5.16 1.59
CA THR A 93 4.12 5.69 1.79
C THR A 93 3.34 4.89 2.82
N GLY A 94 3.46 3.58 2.83
CA GLY A 94 2.81 2.71 3.83
C GLY A 94 3.36 2.87 5.27
N ARG A 95 4.34 3.74 5.49
CA ARG A 95 4.88 4.05 6.82
C ARG A 95 4.80 5.52 7.21
N LEU A 96 4.74 6.42 6.25
CA LEU A 96 4.92 7.86 6.47
C LEU A 96 3.78 8.71 5.92
N CYS A 97 2.91 8.13 5.09
CA CYS A 97 1.79 8.83 4.51
C CYS A 97 0.74 9.15 5.60
N PRO A 98 0.18 10.36 5.65
CA PRO A 98 -0.93 10.66 6.56
C PRO A 98 -2.27 10.02 6.14
N ALA A 99 -2.25 9.16 5.15
CA ALA A 99 -3.37 8.39 4.62
C ALA A 99 -4.63 9.21 4.31
N PRO A 100 -4.56 10.29 3.49
CA PRO A 100 -5.74 11.07 3.13
C PRO A 100 -6.80 10.26 2.39
N CYS A 101 -6.41 9.14 1.77
CA CYS A 101 -7.32 8.17 1.18
C CYS A 101 -8.24 7.50 2.22
N GLU A 102 -7.76 7.26 3.44
CA GLU A 102 -8.60 6.73 4.53
C GLU A 102 -9.61 7.78 5.01
N ALA A 103 -9.19 9.05 5.12
CA ALA A 103 -10.10 10.15 5.43
C ALA A 103 -11.18 10.35 4.36
N ALA A 104 -10.86 10.07 3.08
CA ALA A 104 -11.79 10.14 1.97
C ALA A 104 -12.63 8.85 1.78
N CYS A 105 -12.36 7.80 2.55
CA CYS A 105 -13.07 6.53 2.43
C CYS A 105 -14.55 6.68 2.81
N VAL A 106 -15.46 6.34 1.89
CA VAL A 106 -16.92 6.45 2.10
C VAL A 106 -17.39 5.64 3.30
N LEU A 107 -16.74 4.50 3.59
CA LEU A 107 -17.04 3.72 4.78
C LEU A 107 -16.89 4.55 6.07
N GLY A 108 -15.99 5.53 6.08
CA GLY A 108 -15.77 6.45 7.21
C GLY A 108 -17.00 7.26 7.64
N LEU A 109 -18.06 7.30 6.85
CA LEU A 109 -19.32 7.96 7.20
C LEU A 109 -20.17 7.14 8.19
N ILE A 110 -20.01 5.83 8.23
CA ILE A 110 -20.87 4.92 9.01
C ILE A 110 -20.08 3.96 9.92
N ASN A 111 -18.82 3.69 9.58
CA ASN A 111 -17.90 2.79 10.30
C ASN A 111 -16.47 3.31 10.18
N PRO A 112 -15.52 2.85 10.99
CA PRO A 112 -14.11 3.16 10.76
C PRO A 112 -13.69 2.83 9.31
N PRO A 113 -12.92 3.71 8.63
CA PRO A 113 -12.53 3.51 7.23
C PRO A 113 -11.73 2.21 7.04
N VAL A 114 -11.53 1.80 5.79
CA VAL A 114 -10.62 0.70 5.47
C VAL A 114 -9.19 1.07 5.86
N SER A 115 -8.43 0.14 6.42
CA SER A 115 -7.02 0.31 6.79
C SER A 115 -6.13 0.27 5.53
N ILE A 116 -6.25 1.29 4.69
CA ILE A 116 -5.67 1.33 3.33
C ILE A 116 -4.15 1.36 3.41
N GLU A 117 -3.60 2.27 4.22
CA GLU A 117 -2.15 2.44 4.38
C GLU A 117 -1.48 1.15 4.88
N MET A 118 -2.07 0.52 5.87
CA MET A 118 -1.59 -0.76 6.40
C MET A 118 -1.57 -1.85 5.31
N ILE A 119 -2.64 -1.96 4.52
CA ILE A 119 -2.71 -2.95 3.44
C ILE A 119 -1.63 -2.67 2.39
N GLU A 120 -1.47 -1.41 1.97
CA GLU A 120 -0.43 -0.96 1.02
C GLU A 120 0.97 -1.36 1.50
N LYS A 121 1.29 -1.06 2.77
CA LYS A 121 2.55 -1.46 3.40
C LYS A 121 2.80 -2.97 3.27
N TYR A 122 1.84 -3.79 3.64
CA TYR A 122 2.06 -5.25 3.66
C TYR A 122 1.97 -5.93 2.30
N ILE A 123 1.40 -5.28 1.29
CA ILE A 123 1.54 -5.73 -0.10
C ILE A 123 3.00 -5.64 -0.52
N VAL A 124 3.65 -4.50 -0.31
CA VAL A 124 5.05 -4.31 -0.74
C VAL A 124 6.03 -5.14 0.12
N GLU A 125 5.82 -5.21 1.43
CA GLU A 125 6.62 -6.06 2.32
C GLU A 125 6.61 -7.54 1.87
N ARG A 126 5.45 -8.02 1.45
CA ARG A 126 5.34 -9.35 0.88
C ARG A 126 6.07 -9.46 -0.44
N GLY A 127 5.99 -8.43 -1.29
CA GLY A 127 6.71 -8.38 -2.57
C GLY A 127 8.21 -8.54 -2.41
N PHE A 128 8.80 -7.88 -1.42
CA PHE A 128 10.21 -8.04 -1.07
C PHE A 128 10.51 -9.43 -0.53
N LYS A 129 9.71 -9.91 0.43
CA LYS A 129 9.90 -11.22 1.05
C LYS A 129 9.86 -12.38 0.04
N GLU A 130 8.91 -12.33 -0.90
CA GLU A 130 8.73 -13.36 -1.93
C GLU A 130 9.68 -13.17 -3.14
N GLY A 131 10.49 -12.11 -3.15
CA GLY A 131 11.43 -11.80 -4.23
C GLY A 131 10.76 -11.41 -5.56
N TRP A 132 9.55 -10.88 -5.51
CA TRP A 132 8.84 -10.41 -6.69
C TRP A 132 9.36 -9.05 -7.17
N ILE A 133 9.83 -8.22 -6.24
CA ILE A 133 10.43 -6.92 -6.55
C ILE A 133 11.89 -7.15 -6.94
N LYS A 134 12.22 -6.85 -8.18
CA LYS A 134 13.56 -7.02 -8.76
C LYS A 134 13.97 -5.77 -9.49
N ALA A 135 15.30 -5.58 -9.63
CA ALA A 135 15.83 -4.53 -10.48
C ALA A 135 15.32 -4.69 -11.91
N GLN A 136 14.77 -3.63 -12.48
CA GLN A 136 14.30 -3.59 -13.84
C GLN A 136 15.37 -2.94 -14.70
N VAL A 137 16.06 -3.75 -15.49
CA VAL A 137 17.08 -3.27 -16.42
C VAL A 137 16.43 -3.07 -17.78
N PRO A 138 16.48 -1.87 -18.37
CA PRO A 138 15.87 -1.63 -19.68
C PRO A 138 16.51 -2.51 -20.76
N ALA A 139 15.69 -3.11 -21.61
CA ALA A 139 16.14 -4.00 -22.68
C ALA A 139 17.03 -3.28 -23.70
N LYS A 140 16.80 -1.97 -23.89
CA LYS A 140 17.58 -1.13 -24.82
C LYS A 140 17.78 0.26 -24.21
N ARG A 141 19.02 0.71 -24.19
CA ARG A 141 19.35 2.08 -23.80
C ARG A 141 19.19 3.04 -24.99
N THR A 142 18.52 4.17 -24.75
CA THR A 142 18.26 5.19 -25.78
C THR A 142 19.48 6.07 -26.06
N GLY A 143 20.52 6.05 -25.22
CA GLY A 143 21.67 6.95 -25.29
C GLY A 143 21.41 8.35 -24.73
N LYS A 144 20.17 8.69 -24.39
CA LYS A 144 19.84 9.97 -23.74
C LYS A 144 20.41 10.03 -22.33
N LYS A 145 20.90 11.21 -21.94
CA LYS A 145 21.41 11.47 -20.59
C LYS A 145 20.47 12.43 -19.88
N ILE A 146 19.98 12.03 -18.71
CA ILE A 146 19.09 12.83 -17.87
C ILE A 146 19.74 12.94 -16.50
N ALA A 147 19.82 14.14 -15.95
CA ALA A 147 20.28 14.38 -14.60
C ALA A 147 19.06 14.61 -13.69
N VAL A 148 18.98 13.85 -12.60
CA VAL A 148 18.00 14.07 -11.54
C VAL A 148 18.75 14.60 -10.32
N VAL A 149 18.38 15.81 -9.89
CA VAL A 149 19.02 16.45 -8.73
C VAL A 149 18.11 16.26 -7.50
N GLY A 150 18.60 15.49 -6.55
CA GLY A 150 17.87 15.11 -5.33
C GLY A 150 17.65 13.62 -5.21
N SER A 151 17.78 13.09 -3.99
CA SER A 151 17.64 11.66 -3.66
C SER A 151 16.43 11.37 -2.75
N GLY A 152 15.51 12.33 -2.63
CA GLY A 152 14.23 12.12 -1.95
C GLY A 152 13.27 11.26 -2.78
N PRO A 153 12.11 10.85 -2.23
CA PRO A 153 11.16 9.97 -2.91
C PRO A 153 10.75 10.46 -4.30
N ALA A 154 10.55 11.76 -4.49
CA ALA A 154 10.17 12.34 -5.79
C ALA A 154 11.28 12.18 -6.84
N GLY A 155 12.54 12.47 -6.47
CA GLY A 155 13.69 12.30 -7.37
C GLY A 155 13.94 10.84 -7.74
N LEU A 156 13.83 9.95 -6.74
CA LEU A 156 13.95 8.51 -6.97
C LEU A 156 12.85 7.96 -7.85
N ALA A 157 11.59 8.41 -7.67
CA ALA A 157 10.47 8.01 -8.51
C ALA A 157 10.66 8.48 -9.96
N ALA A 158 11.06 9.74 -10.15
CA ALA A 158 11.38 10.27 -11.49
C ALA A 158 12.51 9.46 -12.15
N ALA A 159 13.58 9.15 -11.41
CA ALA A 159 14.70 8.35 -11.94
C ALA A 159 14.27 6.93 -12.31
N GLN A 160 13.42 6.29 -11.50
CA GLN A 160 12.88 4.97 -11.79
C GLN A 160 12.02 5.00 -13.05
N GLN A 161 11.06 5.91 -13.15
CA GLN A 161 10.17 6.02 -14.32
C GLN A 161 10.92 6.36 -15.62
N LEU A 162 11.98 7.15 -15.54
CA LEU A 162 12.82 7.47 -16.70
C LEU A 162 13.74 6.31 -17.11
N ASN A 163 13.94 5.33 -16.25
CA ASN A 163 14.77 4.16 -16.54
C ASN A 163 13.96 2.96 -17.05
N LEU A 164 12.65 2.95 -16.89
CA LEU A 164 11.75 1.92 -17.43
C LEU A 164 11.55 2.09 -18.95
#